data_1a570868f455d95f96a9e903fa3c32b3
#
_entry.id   1a570868f455d95f96a9e903fa3c32b3
#
_cell.length_a   1.000
_cell.length_b   1.000
_cell.length_c   1.000
_cell.angle_alpha   90.00
_cell.angle_beta   90.00
_cell.angle_gamma   90.00
#
_symmetry.space_group_name_H-M   'P 1'
#
loop_
_entity.id
_entity.type
_entity.pdbx_description
1 polymer ?
#
loop_
_entity_poly.entity_id
_entity_poly.type
_entity_poly.pdbx_seq_one_letter_code
_entity_poly.pdbx_strand_id
1 'polypeptide(L)'
;LQQLLDEKGDIVEFLRNQQVGPNAYPGVPGEYSNWRDEQRSWAESSVLFNQSFHMVDLLVTGPGAFDMLSYLAPNSFKGFVPNRAKQFAPVTPEGYVIGDVILFYLEEEKFELVGRAPSIEWVEYWASTGKWDVKVERDERTIARPLDQQGYRRNYRFQLQGPNAMPVLEKAMGETPPDLKFFHMAPIMIAGVEVRALRHGMAGQPGYELFGPWKDYDTVRNALIEAGKDHGLTLCGGRTYSSNTLESGWIPSPLPATKRWKRSRISPTAAR
;
A
#
# COMPACT_ATOMS: atom_id res chain seq x y z
N LEU A 1 27.94 -4.06 -1.46
CA LEU A 1 27.15 -4.24 -2.67
C LEU A 1 28.01 -3.97 -3.92
N GLN A 2 28.72 -2.83 -4.01
CA GLN A 2 29.55 -2.50 -5.19
C GLN A 2 30.61 -3.58 -5.45
N GLN A 3 31.34 -3.99 -4.43
CA GLN A 3 32.31 -5.09 -4.56
C GLN A 3 31.67 -6.37 -5.13
N LEU A 4 30.48 -6.75 -4.67
CA LEU A 4 29.76 -7.92 -5.19
C LEU A 4 29.38 -7.77 -6.67
N LEU A 5 28.95 -6.57 -7.08
CA LEU A 5 28.61 -6.27 -8.47
C LEU A 5 29.86 -6.31 -9.37
N ASP A 6 30.97 -5.76 -8.91
CA ASP A 6 32.24 -5.77 -9.63
C ASP A 6 32.80 -7.20 -9.82
N GLU A 7 32.64 -8.06 -8.80
CA GLU A 7 33.06 -9.46 -8.85
C GLU A 7 32.20 -10.32 -9.79
N LYS A 8 30.94 -9.98 -10.00
CA LYS A 8 30.00 -10.78 -10.79
C LYS A 8 29.97 -10.42 -12.27
N GLY A 9 30.46 -9.24 -12.64
CA GLY A 9 30.54 -8.78 -14.02
C GLY A 9 29.19 -8.50 -14.66
N ASP A 10 28.44 -9.54 -15.06
CA ASP A 10 27.09 -9.36 -15.63
C ASP A 10 26.03 -9.35 -14.53
N ILE A 11 25.48 -8.15 -14.28
CA ILE A 11 24.44 -7.92 -13.26
C ILE A 11 23.13 -8.64 -13.62
N VAL A 12 22.79 -8.72 -14.90
CA VAL A 12 21.54 -9.38 -15.35
C VAL A 12 21.62 -10.87 -15.11
N GLU A 13 22.72 -11.51 -15.48
CA GLU A 13 22.97 -12.93 -15.21
C GLU A 13 23.04 -13.21 -13.71
N PHE A 14 23.70 -12.35 -12.95
CA PHE A 14 23.73 -12.45 -11.50
C PHE A 14 22.32 -12.42 -10.89
N LEU A 15 21.47 -11.47 -11.28
CA LEU A 15 20.09 -11.36 -10.75
C LEU A 15 19.20 -12.51 -11.21
N ARG A 16 19.33 -12.98 -12.45
CA ARG A 16 18.57 -14.14 -12.97
C ARG A 16 18.88 -15.43 -12.24
N ASN A 17 20.12 -15.61 -11.82
CA ASN A 17 20.59 -16.81 -11.15
C ASN A 17 20.51 -16.72 -9.61
N GLN A 18 19.88 -15.69 -9.06
CA GLN A 18 19.64 -15.59 -7.62
C GLN A 18 18.68 -16.69 -7.15
N GLN A 19 19.07 -17.41 -6.13
CA GLN A 19 18.22 -18.39 -5.44
C GLN A 19 17.34 -17.70 -4.38
N VAL A 20 16.80 -16.55 -4.70
CA VAL A 20 15.85 -15.86 -3.81
C VAL A 20 14.47 -16.46 -4.03
N GLY A 21 13.88 -17.01 -2.99
CA GLY A 21 12.52 -17.50 -3.05
C GLY A 21 11.52 -16.37 -3.35
N PRO A 22 10.29 -16.72 -3.77
CA PRO A 22 9.25 -15.72 -4.00
C PRO A 22 8.96 -14.97 -2.70
N ASN A 23 8.56 -13.69 -2.83
CA ASN A 23 8.11 -12.91 -1.68
C ASN A 23 7.02 -13.67 -0.92
N ALA A 24 7.26 -13.94 0.35
CA ALA A 24 6.25 -14.53 1.23
C ALA A 24 5.51 -13.40 1.95
N TYR A 25 4.19 -13.42 1.84
CA TYR A 25 3.33 -12.51 2.60
C TYR A 25 2.76 -13.29 3.79
N PRO A 26 2.95 -12.83 5.05
CA PRO A 26 2.40 -13.52 6.20
C PRO A 26 0.88 -13.71 6.06
N GLY A 27 0.40 -14.93 6.32
CA GLY A 27 -1.03 -15.23 6.26
C GLY A 27 -1.67 -15.28 4.86
N VAL A 28 -0.87 -15.16 3.79
CA VAL A 28 -1.34 -15.28 2.41
C VAL A 28 -0.54 -16.34 1.69
N PRO A 29 -1.18 -17.35 1.07
CA PRO A 29 -0.47 -18.36 0.29
C PRO A 29 0.19 -17.74 -0.95
N GLY A 30 1.17 -18.41 -1.51
CA GLY A 30 1.78 -18.00 -2.78
C GLY A 30 0.76 -17.98 -3.94
N GLU A 31 -0.17 -18.92 -3.92
CA GLU A 31 -1.28 -19.04 -4.86
C GLU A 31 -2.43 -19.81 -4.20
N TYR A 32 -3.67 -19.54 -4.58
CA TYR A 32 -4.87 -20.29 -4.15
C TYR A 32 -5.25 -21.37 -5.16
N SER A 33 -5.05 -21.07 -6.43
CA SER A 33 -5.28 -22.00 -7.54
C SER A 33 -3.98 -22.16 -8.34
N ASN A 34 -3.85 -21.44 -9.42
CA ASN A 34 -2.62 -21.27 -10.18
C ASN A 34 -2.38 -19.77 -10.42
N TRP A 35 -1.19 -19.27 -10.11
CA TRP A 35 -0.92 -17.83 -10.19
C TRP A 35 -1.15 -17.24 -11.60
N ARG A 36 -1.01 -18.03 -12.67
CA ARG A 36 -1.28 -17.56 -14.04
C ARG A 36 -2.77 -17.40 -14.30
N ASP A 37 -3.61 -18.30 -13.74
CA ASP A 37 -5.06 -18.20 -13.84
C ASP A 37 -5.59 -17.08 -12.95
N GLU A 38 -5.02 -16.89 -11.77
CA GLU A 38 -5.28 -15.74 -10.91
C GLU A 38 -4.91 -14.41 -11.59
N GLN A 39 -3.76 -14.36 -12.30
CA GLN A 39 -3.35 -13.19 -13.08
C GLN A 39 -4.30 -12.94 -14.25
N ARG A 40 -4.78 -13.99 -14.92
CA ARG A 40 -5.80 -13.86 -15.97
C ARG A 40 -7.11 -13.32 -15.38
N SER A 41 -7.55 -13.83 -14.23
CA SER A 41 -8.74 -13.32 -13.53
C SER A 41 -8.60 -11.84 -13.16
N TRP A 42 -7.38 -11.40 -12.80
CA TRP A 42 -7.11 -9.98 -12.55
C TRP A 42 -7.36 -9.12 -13.80
N ALA A 43 -7.00 -9.61 -14.97
CA ALA A 43 -7.15 -8.88 -16.24
C ALA A 43 -8.57 -8.99 -16.84
N GLU A 44 -9.28 -10.12 -16.65
CA GLU A 44 -10.48 -10.45 -17.40
C GLU A 44 -11.77 -10.49 -16.54
N SER A 45 -11.65 -10.64 -15.22
CA SER A 45 -12.80 -10.75 -14.30
C SER A 45 -12.61 -9.92 -13.03
N SER A 46 -12.32 -10.57 -11.92
CA SER A 46 -11.97 -9.89 -10.67
C SER A 46 -11.18 -10.78 -9.72
N VAL A 47 -10.38 -10.17 -8.87
CA VAL A 47 -9.63 -10.84 -7.81
C VAL A 47 -9.77 -10.12 -6.49
N LEU A 48 -9.65 -10.89 -5.40
CA LEU A 48 -9.53 -10.38 -4.05
C LEU A 48 -8.17 -10.79 -3.47
N PHE A 49 -7.32 -9.82 -3.16
CA PHE A 49 -6.04 -10.01 -2.51
C PHE A 49 -6.06 -9.50 -1.07
N ASN A 50 -5.58 -10.31 -0.14
CA ASN A 50 -5.44 -9.91 1.25
C ASN A 50 -4.12 -9.16 1.47
N GLN A 51 -4.19 -7.85 1.57
CA GLN A 51 -3.03 -6.97 1.80
C GLN A 51 -2.73 -6.74 3.28
N SER A 52 -3.49 -7.32 4.20
CA SER A 52 -3.42 -6.97 5.63
C SER A 52 -2.03 -7.16 6.26
N PHE A 53 -1.16 -7.99 5.67
CA PHE A 53 0.12 -8.34 6.27
C PHE A 53 1.35 -8.04 5.40
N HIS A 54 1.17 -7.46 4.23
CA HIS A 54 2.30 -7.32 3.30
C HIS A 54 3.11 -6.04 3.49
N MET A 55 2.59 -5.08 4.26
CA MET A 55 3.23 -3.79 4.55
C MET A 55 3.10 -3.42 6.03
N VAL A 56 3.84 -2.39 6.41
CA VAL A 56 3.75 -1.73 7.72
C VAL A 56 2.79 -0.56 7.58
N ASP A 57 1.89 -0.40 8.55
CA ASP A 57 1.03 0.76 8.67
C ASP A 57 1.57 1.66 9.80
N LEU A 58 1.63 2.97 9.58
CA LEU A 58 2.00 3.96 10.58
C LEU A 58 0.91 5.01 10.65
N LEU A 59 0.21 5.05 11.78
CA LEU A 59 -0.71 6.14 12.08
C LEU A 59 0.10 7.33 12.60
N VAL A 60 -0.13 8.50 12.01
CA VAL A 60 0.46 9.79 12.41
C VAL A 60 -0.67 10.74 12.77
N THR A 61 -0.66 11.25 14.00
CA THR A 61 -1.71 12.16 14.49
C THR A 61 -1.11 13.39 15.16
N GLY A 62 -1.87 14.47 15.17
CA GLY A 62 -1.51 15.72 15.85
C GLY A 62 -1.40 16.92 14.91
N PRO A 63 -1.42 18.14 15.47
CA PRO A 63 -1.46 19.38 14.70
C PRO A 63 -0.22 19.60 13.81
N GLY A 64 0.92 19.02 14.17
CA GLY A 64 2.15 19.09 13.37
C GLY A 64 2.26 18.04 12.26
N ALA A 65 1.29 17.12 12.13
CA ALA A 65 1.41 15.96 11.24
C ALA A 65 1.50 16.35 9.75
N PHE A 66 0.64 17.26 9.29
CA PHE A 66 0.66 17.73 7.90
C PHE A 66 1.99 18.39 7.54
N ASP A 67 2.46 19.29 8.40
CA ASP A 67 3.70 20.03 8.18
C ASP A 67 4.92 19.11 8.19
N MET A 68 5.00 18.17 9.14
CA MET A 68 6.05 17.17 9.19
C MET A 68 6.09 16.33 7.91
N LEU A 69 4.96 15.76 7.50
CA LEU A 69 4.90 14.93 6.29
C LEU A 69 5.23 15.73 5.04
N SER A 70 4.72 16.95 4.93
CA SER A 70 5.05 17.86 3.82
C SER A 70 6.54 18.22 3.76
N TYR A 71 7.21 18.32 4.91
CA TYR A 71 8.64 18.60 5.00
C TYR A 71 9.51 17.43 4.52
N LEU A 72 9.08 16.20 4.77
CA LEU A 72 9.87 14.97 4.55
C LEU A 72 9.90 14.51 3.09
N ALA A 73 8.98 14.96 2.25
CA ALA A 73 8.88 14.49 0.88
C ALA A 73 8.83 15.64 -0.15
N PRO A 74 9.39 15.46 -1.36
CA PRO A 74 9.34 16.44 -2.42
C PRO A 74 7.96 16.52 -3.09
N ASN A 75 7.05 15.57 -2.81
CA ASN A 75 5.70 15.56 -3.36
C ASN A 75 4.93 16.81 -2.91
N SER A 76 4.26 17.50 -3.83
CA SER A 76 3.43 18.66 -3.49
C SER A 76 2.24 18.25 -2.62
N PHE A 77 2.02 18.95 -1.52
CA PHE A 77 0.83 18.78 -0.65
C PHE A 77 -0.29 19.76 -0.98
N LYS A 78 -0.13 20.54 -2.07
CA LYS A 78 -1.18 21.46 -2.53
C LYS A 78 -2.47 20.70 -2.87
N GLY A 79 -3.57 21.08 -2.22
CA GLY A 79 -4.87 20.44 -2.41
C GLY A 79 -4.99 19.01 -1.85
N PHE A 80 -4.05 18.58 -1.02
CA PHE A 80 -4.15 17.33 -0.28
C PHE A 80 -5.01 17.57 0.96
N VAL A 81 -6.19 16.98 0.99
CA VAL A 81 -7.25 17.19 1.98
C VAL A 81 -7.80 15.85 2.48
N PRO A 82 -8.58 15.81 3.58
CA PRO A 82 -9.19 14.58 4.05
C PRO A 82 -9.89 13.77 2.97
N ASN A 83 -9.89 12.45 3.14
CA ASN A 83 -10.40 11.46 2.18
C ASN A 83 -9.65 11.41 0.84
N ARG A 84 -8.38 11.78 0.84
CA ARG A 84 -7.47 11.55 -0.28
C ARG A 84 -6.27 10.70 0.13
N ALA A 85 -5.75 9.96 -0.83
CA ALA A 85 -4.45 9.32 -0.72
C ALA A 85 -3.49 9.92 -1.74
N LYS A 86 -2.21 9.68 -1.55
CA LYS A 86 -1.16 10.05 -2.49
C LYS A 86 0.06 9.17 -2.29
N GLN A 87 0.88 9.05 -3.31
CA GLN A 87 2.21 8.52 -3.15
C GLN A 87 3.07 9.50 -2.34
N PHE A 88 3.83 8.98 -1.41
CA PHE A 88 4.72 9.73 -0.54
C PHE A 88 6.11 9.12 -0.64
N ALA A 89 7.06 9.90 -1.14
CA ALA A 89 8.44 9.47 -1.36
C ALA A 89 9.40 10.28 -0.47
N PRO A 90 9.63 9.85 0.78
CA PRO A 90 10.52 10.57 1.68
C PRO A 90 11.96 10.56 1.16
N VAL A 91 12.65 11.66 1.42
CA VAL A 91 14.04 11.86 1.00
C VAL A 91 14.91 12.32 2.16
N THR A 92 16.20 12.01 2.08
CA THR A 92 17.19 12.58 3.01
C THR A 92 17.42 14.07 2.73
N PRO A 93 18.04 14.84 3.67
CA PRO A 93 18.40 16.22 3.42
C PRO A 93 19.27 16.43 2.18
N GLU A 94 20.07 15.43 1.80
CA GLU A 94 20.92 15.44 0.61
C GLU A 94 20.13 15.09 -0.68
N GLY A 95 18.86 14.70 -0.55
CA GLY A 95 17.98 14.38 -1.66
C GLY A 95 18.01 12.92 -2.12
N TYR A 96 18.54 12.00 -1.31
CA TYR A 96 18.43 10.57 -1.61
C TYR A 96 17.02 10.06 -1.28
N VAL A 97 16.43 9.30 -2.19
CA VAL A 97 15.14 8.66 -1.97
C VAL A 97 15.31 7.51 -0.97
N ILE A 98 14.52 7.53 0.09
CA ILE A 98 14.50 6.47 1.11
C ILE A 98 13.60 5.33 0.68
N GLY A 99 12.50 5.66 0.03
CA GLY A 99 11.53 4.71 -0.48
C GLY A 99 10.26 5.42 -0.91
N ASP A 100 9.19 4.66 -1.06
CA ASP A 100 7.86 5.19 -1.31
C ASP A 100 6.81 4.41 -0.49
N VAL A 101 5.74 5.09 -0.14
CA VAL A 101 4.58 4.54 0.56
C VAL A 101 3.33 5.23 0.06
N ILE A 102 2.18 4.67 0.33
CA ILE A 102 0.91 5.37 0.17
C ILE A 102 0.61 6.12 1.46
N LEU A 103 0.33 7.41 1.31
CA LEU A 103 -0.09 8.30 2.39
C LEU A 103 -1.58 8.56 2.26
N PHE A 104 -2.34 8.18 3.28
CA PHE A 104 -3.76 8.39 3.42
C PHE A 104 -4.02 9.57 4.35
N TYR A 105 -4.79 10.55 3.90
CA TYR A 105 -5.31 11.63 4.75
C TYR A 105 -6.71 11.23 5.20
N LEU A 106 -6.78 10.64 6.38
CA LEU A 106 -8.02 10.04 6.88
C LEU A 106 -9.02 11.09 7.37
N GLU A 107 -8.55 11.99 8.22
CA GLU A 107 -9.32 13.06 8.88
C GLU A 107 -8.33 14.19 9.21
N GLU A 108 -8.82 15.37 9.61
CA GLU A 108 -7.94 16.44 10.07
C GLU A 108 -6.95 15.93 11.14
N GLU A 109 -5.70 16.29 11.00
CA GLU A 109 -4.59 15.89 11.89
C GLU A 109 -4.39 14.37 12.02
N LYS A 110 -4.93 13.57 11.08
CA LYS A 110 -4.86 12.11 11.14
C LYS A 110 -4.51 11.50 9.79
N PHE A 111 -3.34 10.91 9.73
CA PHE A 111 -2.76 10.32 8.53
C PHE A 111 -2.35 8.88 8.78
N GLU A 112 -2.37 8.06 7.74
CA GLU A 112 -1.84 6.71 7.77
C GLU A 112 -0.86 6.53 6.60
N LEU A 113 0.30 6.00 6.89
CA LEU A 113 1.27 5.58 5.88
C LEU A 113 1.25 4.06 5.77
N VAL A 114 1.20 3.56 4.55
CA VAL A 114 1.21 2.11 4.29
C VAL A 114 2.33 1.83 3.31
N GLY A 115 3.33 1.08 3.76
CA GLY A 115 4.50 0.80 2.93
C GLY A 115 5.57 -0.03 3.62
N ARG A 116 6.75 -0.04 3.04
CA ARG A 116 7.89 -0.78 3.58
C ARG A 116 8.60 -0.03 4.70
N ALA A 117 9.22 -0.78 5.59
CA ALA A 117 9.86 -0.31 6.82
C ALA A 117 10.79 0.91 6.64
N PRO A 118 11.67 1.01 5.63
CA PRO A 118 12.60 2.15 5.57
C PRO A 118 11.93 3.53 5.55
N SER A 119 10.84 3.69 4.80
CA SER A 119 10.08 4.95 4.75
C SER A 119 9.35 5.22 6.06
N ILE A 120 8.82 4.18 6.67
CA ILE A 120 8.12 4.24 7.96
C ILE A 120 9.10 4.66 9.08
N GLU A 121 10.26 4.01 9.17
CA GLU A 121 11.30 4.30 10.15
C GLU A 121 11.84 5.73 10.02
N TRP A 122 11.90 6.25 8.80
CA TRP A 122 12.29 7.63 8.58
C TRP A 122 11.28 8.62 9.16
N VAL A 123 10.00 8.36 9.00
CA VAL A 123 8.93 9.20 9.59
C VAL A 123 8.93 9.08 11.10
N GLU A 124 9.08 7.87 11.66
CA GLU A 124 9.20 7.65 13.11
C GLU A 124 10.39 8.40 13.71
N TYR A 125 11.55 8.35 13.04
CA TYR A 125 12.74 9.10 13.46
C TYR A 125 12.44 10.60 13.55
N TRP A 126 11.84 11.18 12.52
CA TRP A 126 11.54 12.63 12.53
C TRP A 126 10.45 12.99 13.55
N ALA A 127 9.48 12.14 13.77
CA ALA A 127 8.50 12.32 14.85
C ALA A 127 9.18 12.33 16.23
N SER A 128 10.19 11.48 16.44
CA SER A 128 10.91 11.39 17.71
C SER A 128 11.82 12.58 18.00
N THR A 129 12.14 13.43 17.02
CA THR A 129 12.99 14.62 17.21
C THR A 129 12.34 15.71 18.06
N GLY A 130 11.03 15.64 18.28
CA GLY A 130 10.27 16.66 19.02
C GLY A 130 10.11 18.00 18.28
N LYS A 131 10.48 18.05 16.99
CA LYS A 131 10.33 19.25 16.17
C LYS A 131 8.88 19.59 15.83
N TRP A 132 8.02 18.56 15.79
CA TRP A 132 6.59 18.69 15.50
C TRP A 132 5.75 18.08 16.62
N ASP A 133 4.60 18.66 16.86
CA ASP A 133 3.62 18.12 17.79
C ASP A 133 2.84 17.00 17.10
N VAL A 134 3.39 15.79 17.18
CA VAL A 134 2.84 14.59 16.55
C VAL A 134 2.97 13.36 17.44
N LYS A 135 2.05 12.41 17.26
CA LYS A 135 2.15 11.06 17.79
C LYS A 135 2.17 10.08 16.63
N VAL A 136 2.94 9.02 16.78
CA VAL A 136 3.02 7.93 15.80
C VAL A 136 2.70 6.60 16.46
N GLU A 137 1.94 5.76 15.76
CA GLU A 137 1.60 4.42 16.21
C GLU A 137 1.83 3.42 15.08
N ARG A 138 2.80 2.55 15.26
CA ARG A 138 3.16 1.54 14.27
C ARG A 138 2.32 0.27 14.44
N ASP A 139 1.81 -0.24 13.34
CA ASP A 139 1.13 -1.52 13.25
C ASP A 139 1.78 -2.38 12.17
N GLU A 140 2.36 -3.50 12.59
CA GLU A 140 3.02 -4.41 11.68
C GLU A 140 2.90 -5.87 12.15
N ARG A 141 2.83 -6.76 11.17
CA ARG A 141 3.06 -8.18 11.35
C ARG A 141 4.06 -8.62 10.30
N THR A 142 5.28 -8.87 10.71
CA THR A 142 6.34 -9.30 9.81
C THR A 142 6.74 -10.74 10.09
N ILE A 143 7.22 -11.42 9.07
CA ILE A 143 7.78 -12.78 9.20
C ILE A 143 9.02 -12.82 10.13
N ALA A 144 9.66 -11.67 10.32
CA ALA A 144 10.82 -11.55 11.22
C ALA A 144 10.45 -11.62 12.71
N ARG A 145 9.16 -11.40 13.05
CA ARG A 145 8.71 -11.53 14.45
C ARG A 145 8.30 -12.96 14.76
N PRO A 146 8.62 -13.48 15.97
CA PRO A 146 8.06 -14.74 16.47
C PRO A 146 6.53 -14.72 16.39
N LEU A 147 5.92 -15.88 16.12
CA LEU A 147 4.47 -15.99 15.91
C LEU A 147 3.64 -15.45 17.09
N ASP A 148 4.11 -15.69 18.32
CA ASP A 148 3.50 -15.20 19.55
C ASP A 148 3.59 -13.67 19.73
N GLN A 149 4.51 -13.01 19.01
CA GLN A 149 4.73 -11.57 19.04
C GLN A 149 4.15 -10.83 17.83
N GLN A 150 3.64 -11.55 16.83
CA GLN A 150 3.10 -10.94 15.62
C GLN A 150 1.75 -10.27 15.86
N GLY A 151 0.99 -10.67 16.85
CA GLY A 151 -0.31 -10.09 17.18
C GLY A 151 -1.30 -10.05 16.01
N TYR A 152 -2.45 -9.46 16.27
CA TYR A 152 -3.42 -9.11 15.23
C TYR A 152 -3.13 -7.71 14.73
N ARG A 153 -3.43 -7.47 13.43
CA ARG A 153 -3.39 -6.12 12.87
C ARG A 153 -4.49 -5.25 13.48
N ARG A 154 -4.26 -3.93 13.54
CA ARG A 154 -5.29 -2.95 13.90
C ARG A 154 -6.38 -2.93 12.85
N ASN A 155 -5.97 -2.88 11.58
CA ASN A 155 -6.85 -2.84 10.42
C ASN A 155 -6.63 -4.05 9.54
N TYR A 156 -7.71 -4.52 8.88
CA TYR A 156 -7.58 -5.33 7.69
C TYR A 156 -7.46 -4.43 6.47
N ARG A 157 -6.91 -5.00 5.38
CA ARG A 157 -6.83 -4.35 4.07
C ARG A 157 -7.00 -5.38 2.98
N PHE A 158 -7.98 -5.16 2.11
CA PHE A 158 -8.23 -5.99 0.93
C PHE A 158 -8.07 -5.16 -0.32
N GLN A 159 -7.51 -5.78 -1.37
CA GLN A 159 -7.52 -5.22 -2.70
C GLN A 159 -8.49 -6.01 -3.57
N LEU A 160 -9.53 -5.34 -4.07
CA LEU A 160 -10.49 -5.84 -5.03
C LEU A 160 -10.15 -5.21 -6.38
N GLN A 161 -9.74 -6.03 -7.37
CA GLN A 161 -9.25 -5.54 -8.66
C GLN A 161 -9.87 -6.32 -9.82
N GLY A 162 -9.92 -5.68 -10.97
CA GLY A 162 -10.35 -6.27 -12.23
C GLY A 162 -11.55 -5.57 -12.86
N PRO A 163 -11.91 -5.90 -14.09
CA PRO A 163 -13.07 -5.32 -14.79
C PRO A 163 -14.38 -5.43 -14.00
N ASN A 164 -14.55 -6.54 -13.27
CA ASN A 164 -15.74 -6.80 -12.47
C ASN A 164 -15.65 -6.34 -11.00
N ALA A 165 -14.61 -5.59 -10.62
CA ALA A 165 -14.45 -5.11 -9.25
C ALA A 165 -15.62 -4.22 -8.79
N MET A 166 -16.13 -3.34 -9.69
CA MET A 166 -17.29 -2.50 -9.38
C MET A 166 -18.57 -3.30 -9.18
N PRO A 167 -18.99 -4.23 -10.09
CA PRO A 167 -20.13 -5.08 -9.87
C PRO A 167 -20.05 -5.92 -8.57
N VAL A 168 -18.89 -6.43 -8.23
CA VAL A 168 -18.68 -7.15 -6.95
C VAL A 168 -18.92 -6.24 -5.77
N LEU A 169 -18.36 -5.03 -5.80
CA LEU A 169 -18.53 -4.07 -4.71
C LEU A 169 -19.98 -3.63 -4.57
N GLU A 170 -20.65 -3.30 -5.67
CA GLU A 170 -22.08 -2.94 -5.70
C GLU A 170 -22.96 -4.03 -5.09
N LYS A 171 -22.72 -5.29 -5.46
CA LYS A 171 -23.45 -6.41 -4.88
C LYS A 171 -23.16 -6.62 -3.40
N ALA A 172 -21.90 -6.44 -2.96
CA ALA A 172 -21.52 -6.56 -1.55
C ALA A 172 -22.12 -5.45 -0.68
N MET A 173 -22.29 -4.25 -1.24
CA MET A 173 -22.94 -3.10 -0.58
C MET A 173 -24.47 -3.22 -0.59
N GLY A 174 -25.04 -3.81 -1.64
CA GLY A 174 -26.49 -3.78 -1.91
C GLY A 174 -26.98 -2.45 -2.47
N GLU A 175 -26.07 -1.57 -2.84
CA GLU A 175 -26.33 -0.26 -3.44
C GLU A 175 -25.17 0.16 -4.35
N THR A 176 -25.39 1.16 -5.21
CA THR A 176 -24.36 1.67 -6.12
C THR A 176 -23.23 2.35 -5.33
N PRO A 177 -21.96 1.92 -5.50
CA PRO A 177 -20.82 2.56 -4.86
C PRO A 177 -20.67 4.04 -5.26
N PRO A 178 -20.12 4.88 -4.38
CA PRO A 178 -19.88 6.27 -4.73
C PRO A 178 -18.89 6.40 -5.89
N ASP A 179 -19.13 7.35 -6.79
CA ASP A 179 -18.20 7.67 -7.89
C ASP A 179 -16.96 8.37 -7.32
N LEU A 180 -15.92 7.60 -7.07
CA LEU A 180 -14.64 8.08 -6.55
C LEU A 180 -13.61 8.26 -7.66
N LYS A 181 -12.95 9.40 -7.67
CA LYS A 181 -11.75 9.60 -8.50
C LYS A 181 -10.60 8.76 -7.96
N PHE A 182 -9.61 8.49 -8.82
CA PHE A 182 -8.40 7.79 -8.42
C PHE A 182 -7.76 8.44 -7.17
N PHE A 183 -7.38 7.63 -6.19
CA PHE A 183 -6.85 8.04 -4.89
C PHE A 183 -7.78 8.93 -4.05
N HIS A 184 -9.09 8.86 -4.27
CA HIS A 184 -10.09 9.40 -3.35
C HIS A 184 -10.73 8.26 -2.55
N MET A 185 -11.12 8.58 -1.33
CA MET A 185 -11.73 7.64 -0.39
C MET A 185 -13.14 8.09 -0.01
N ALA A 186 -13.97 7.12 0.36
CA ALA A 186 -15.22 7.35 1.07
C ALA A 186 -15.50 6.21 2.04
N PRO A 187 -16.26 6.45 3.12
CA PRO A 187 -16.88 5.39 3.88
C PRO A 187 -18.00 4.75 3.06
N ILE A 188 -18.10 3.43 3.12
CA ILE A 188 -19.16 2.63 2.51
C ILE A 188 -19.63 1.58 3.52
N MET A 189 -20.79 0.97 3.27
CA MET A 189 -21.31 -0.10 4.12
C MET A 189 -21.23 -1.45 3.39
N ILE A 190 -20.61 -2.45 4.02
CA ILE A 190 -20.59 -3.84 3.53
C ILE A 190 -21.06 -4.75 4.67
N ALA A 191 -22.11 -5.52 4.43
CA ALA A 191 -22.67 -6.44 5.43
C ALA A 191 -22.93 -5.78 6.82
N GLY A 192 -23.37 -4.53 6.82
CA GLY A 192 -23.73 -3.78 8.04
C GLY A 192 -22.55 -3.18 8.81
N VAL A 193 -21.34 -3.25 8.29
CA VAL A 193 -20.16 -2.61 8.90
C VAL A 193 -19.59 -1.53 7.98
N GLU A 194 -19.04 -0.48 8.60
CA GLU A 194 -18.38 0.60 7.86
C GLU A 194 -17.00 0.17 7.37
N VAL A 195 -16.75 0.40 6.09
CA VAL A 195 -15.50 0.11 5.39
C VAL A 195 -15.03 1.38 4.71
N ARG A 196 -13.76 1.72 4.81
CA ARG A 196 -13.20 2.80 4.01
C ARG A 196 -12.75 2.25 2.66
N ALA A 197 -13.30 2.79 1.59
CA ALA A 197 -12.96 2.41 0.22
C ALA A 197 -12.09 3.48 -0.42
N LEU A 198 -10.89 3.10 -0.86
CA LEU A 198 -10.01 3.90 -1.70
C LEU A 198 -10.18 3.47 -3.15
N ARG A 199 -10.48 4.39 -4.05
CA ARG A 199 -10.43 4.12 -5.50
C ARG A 199 -8.98 3.93 -5.92
N HIS A 200 -8.64 2.73 -6.34
CA HIS A 200 -7.28 2.34 -6.71
C HIS A 200 -7.30 1.51 -8.00
N GLY A 201 -6.18 1.44 -8.70
CA GLY A 201 -5.99 0.59 -9.88
C GLY A 201 -4.57 0.06 -9.93
N MET A 202 -4.40 -1.15 -10.42
CA MET A 202 -3.11 -1.81 -10.55
C MET A 202 -3.09 -2.71 -11.78
N ALA A 203 -1.93 -2.83 -12.44
CA ALA A 203 -1.76 -3.61 -13.67
C ALA A 203 -2.81 -3.25 -14.75
N GLY A 204 -3.10 -1.95 -14.91
CA GLY A 204 -4.04 -1.46 -15.92
C GLY A 204 -5.52 -1.69 -15.58
N GLN A 205 -5.85 -2.34 -14.48
CA GLN A 205 -7.22 -2.67 -14.10
C GLN A 205 -7.76 -1.72 -13.02
N PRO A 206 -9.07 -1.41 -13.06
CA PRO A 206 -9.74 -0.64 -12.02
C PRO A 206 -9.92 -1.48 -10.75
N GLY A 207 -10.07 -0.81 -9.61
CA GLY A 207 -10.38 -1.49 -8.36
C GLY A 207 -10.44 -0.58 -7.16
N TYR A 208 -10.43 -1.22 -5.99
CA TYR A 208 -10.52 -0.58 -4.69
C TYR A 208 -9.58 -1.24 -3.69
N GLU A 209 -9.01 -0.41 -2.81
CA GLU A 209 -8.53 -0.89 -1.52
C GLU A 209 -9.64 -0.66 -0.48
N LEU A 210 -9.97 -1.72 0.25
CA LEU A 210 -11.04 -1.75 1.25
C LEU A 210 -10.41 -2.04 2.61
N PHE A 211 -10.56 -1.16 3.58
CA PHE A 211 -9.94 -1.33 4.88
C PHE A 211 -10.83 -0.85 6.02
N GLY A 212 -10.60 -1.41 7.18
CA GLY A 212 -11.34 -1.13 8.39
C GLY A 212 -10.80 -1.89 9.60
N PRO A 213 -11.44 -1.77 10.77
CA PRO A 213 -11.00 -2.43 11.98
C PRO A 213 -10.89 -3.95 11.84
N TRP A 214 -9.83 -4.54 12.39
CA TRP A 214 -9.56 -5.98 12.28
C TRP A 214 -10.73 -6.87 12.71
N LYS A 215 -11.53 -6.44 13.68
CA LYS A 215 -12.72 -7.18 14.15
C LYS A 215 -13.73 -7.50 13.03
N ASP A 216 -13.76 -6.71 11.98
CA ASP A 216 -14.71 -6.81 10.86
C ASP A 216 -14.11 -7.57 9.66
N TYR A 217 -12.87 -8.08 9.77
CA TYR A 217 -12.14 -8.77 8.72
C TYR A 217 -12.94 -9.89 8.05
N ASP A 218 -13.43 -10.84 8.86
CA ASP A 218 -14.16 -12.01 8.33
C ASP A 218 -15.52 -11.62 7.74
N THR A 219 -16.21 -10.67 8.36
CA THR A 219 -17.50 -10.15 7.87
C THR A 219 -17.35 -9.58 6.47
N VAL A 220 -16.42 -8.68 6.28
CA VAL A 220 -16.20 -8.01 4.98
C VAL A 220 -15.63 -8.98 3.95
N ARG A 221 -14.65 -9.79 4.33
CA ARG A 221 -14.07 -10.79 3.43
C ARG A 221 -15.12 -11.75 2.88
N ASN A 222 -15.94 -12.29 3.76
CA ASN A 222 -16.95 -13.27 3.35
C ASN A 222 -18.05 -12.63 2.49
N ALA A 223 -18.46 -11.41 2.79
CA ALA A 223 -19.41 -10.67 1.96
C ALA A 223 -18.87 -10.41 0.54
N LEU A 224 -17.59 -10.02 0.41
CA LEU A 224 -16.95 -9.82 -0.90
C LEU A 224 -16.83 -11.13 -1.69
N ILE A 225 -16.46 -12.24 -1.03
CA ILE A 225 -16.37 -13.55 -1.67
C ILE A 225 -17.75 -13.99 -2.15
N GLU A 226 -18.78 -13.84 -1.33
CA GLU A 226 -20.15 -14.23 -1.70
C GLU A 226 -20.67 -13.39 -2.88
N ALA A 227 -20.49 -12.06 -2.80
CA ALA A 227 -20.87 -11.16 -3.87
C ALA A 227 -20.14 -11.46 -5.20
N GLY A 228 -18.88 -11.90 -5.09
CA GLY A 228 -18.03 -12.17 -6.25
C GLY A 228 -18.31 -13.46 -7.00
N LYS A 229 -19.11 -14.40 -6.44
CA LYS A 229 -19.39 -15.70 -7.08
C LYS A 229 -19.94 -15.57 -8.50
N ASP A 230 -20.87 -14.65 -8.71
CA ASP A 230 -21.50 -14.44 -10.02
C ASP A 230 -20.69 -13.55 -10.95
N HIS A 231 -19.57 -12.99 -10.46
CA HIS A 231 -18.72 -12.05 -11.19
C HIS A 231 -17.31 -12.60 -11.46
N GLY A 232 -17.12 -13.90 -11.27
CA GLY A 232 -15.85 -14.58 -11.53
C GLY A 232 -14.72 -14.15 -10.58
N LEU A 233 -15.06 -13.82 -9.33
CA LEU A 233 -14.07 -13.44 -8.34
C LEU A 233 -13.16 -14.62 -7.98
N THR A 234 -11.87 -14.43 -8.10
CA THR A 234 -10.84 -15.38 -7.70
C THR A 234 -10.03 -14.83 -6.53
N LEU A 235 -9.73 -15.68 -5.55
CA LEU A 235 -8.75 -15.30 -4.52
C LEU A 235 -7.36 -15.29 -5.15
N CYS A 236 -6.59 -14.27 -4.84
CA CYS A 236 -5.28 -14.04 -5.43
C CYS A 236 -4.19 -14.19 -4.38
N GLY A 237 -3.15 -14.97 -4.72
CA GLY A 237 -1.99 -15.20 -3.86
C GLY A 237 -0.84 -14.23 -4.08
N GLY A 238 0.23 -14.41 -3.28
CA GLY A 238 1.38 -13.50 -3.28
C GLY A 238 2.15 -13.47 -4.60
N ARG A 239 2.18 -14.57 -5.36
CA ARG A 239 2.86 -14.63 -6.68
C ARG A 239 2.18 -13.74 -7.71
N THR A 240 0.85 -13.82 -7.78
CA THR A 240 0.04 -12.98 -8.68
C THR A 240 0.17 -11.51 -8.33
N TYR A 241 0.12 -11.17 -7.05
CA TYR A 241 0.31 -9.79 -6.61
C TYR A 241 1.71 -9.27 -7.00
N SER A 242 2.75 -10.08 -6.82
CA SER A 242 4.12 -9.71 -7.19
C SER A 242 4.29 -9.52 -8.70
N SER A 243 3.72 -10.39 -9.54
CA SER A 243 3.80 -10.25 -11.01
C SER A 243 3.06 -9.00 -11.49
N ASN A 244 1.88 -8.70 -10.94
CA ASN A 244 1.11 -7.50 -11.29
C ASN A 244 1.75 -6.20 -10.78
N THR A 245 2.56 -6.26 -9.72
CA THR A 245 3.41 -5.13 -9.31
C THR A 245 4.42 -4.78 -10.41
N LEU A 246 5.05 -5.79 -11.00
CA LEU A 246 5.99 -5.60 -12.12
C LEU A 246 5.28 -5.12 -13.38
N GLU A 247 4.13 -5.68 -13.71
CA GLU A 247 3.31 -5.27 -14.86
C GLU A 247 2.85 -3.81 -14.74
N SER A 248 2.57 -3.34 -13.53
CA SER A 248 2.26 -1.93 -13.24
C SER A 248 3.46 -0.99 -13.46
N GLY A 249 4.65 -1.51 -13.68
CA GLY A 249 5.88 -0.73 -13.76
C GLY A 249 6.31 -0.13 -12.42
N TRP A 250 5.75 -0.60 -11.32
CA TRP A 250 6.09 -0.12 -10.00
C TRP A 250 7.39 -0.77 -9.52
N ILE A 251 8.35 0.06 -9.14
CA ILE A 251 9.61 -0.39 -8.52
C ILE A 251 9.43 -0.33 -7.02
N PRO A 252 9.28 -1.48 -6.34
CA PRO A 252 9.07 -1.49 -4.88
C PRO A 252 10.35 -1.08 -4.14
N SER A 253 10.17 -0.42 -3.00
CA SER A 253 11.27 -0.13 -2.07
C SER A 253 11.89 -1.43 -1.50
N PRO A 254 13.21 -1.46 -1.18
CA PRO A 254 14.13 -0.35 -1.32
C PRO A 254 14.49 -0.09 -2.78
N LEU A 255 14.45 1.18 -3.16
CA LEU A 255 14.92 1.56 -4.49
C LEU A 255 16.44 1.37 -4.58
N PRO A 256 16.97 0.90 -5.73
CA PRO A 256 18.41 0.95 -5.94
C PRO A 256 18.87 2.41 -5.74
N ALA A 257 20.01 2.59 -5.08
CA ALA A 257 20.58 3.91 -4.80
C ALA A 257 20.66 4.72 -6.10
N THR A 258 19.62 5.50 -6.36
CA THR A 258 19.55 6.34 -7.55
C THR A 258 20.32 7.62 -7.28
N LYS A 259 21.04 8.08 -8.30
CA LYS A 259 21.86 9.29 -8.23
C LYS A 259 21.07 10.45 -7.61
N ARG A 260 21.75 11.17 -6.71
CA ARG A 260 21.39 12.41 -6.04
C ARG A 260 20.34 13.25 -6.79
N TRP A 261 19.12 13.31 -6.28
CA TRP A 261 18.18 14.35 -6.65
C TRP A 261 18.69 15.67 -6.09
N LYS A 262 19.22 16.50 -6.96
CA LYS A 262 19.65 17.84 -6.54
C LYS A 262 18.39 18.62 -6.11
N ARG A 263 18.31 18.95 -4.84
CA ARG A 263 17.33 19.84 -4.21
C ARG A 263 17.32 21.27 -4.78
N SER A 264 18.07 21.52 -5.87
CA SER A 264 18.35 22.85 -6.41
C SER A 264 17.16 23.54 -7.09
N ARG A 265 15.93 23.00 -7.00
CA ARG A 265 14.74 23.64 -7.59
C ARG A 265 13.51 23.72 -6.69
N ILE A 266 13.60 23.34 -5.42
CA ILE A 266 12.50 23.58 -4.48
C ILE A 266 12.96 24.66 -3.52
N SER A 267 12.75 25.91 -3.92
CA SER A 267 12.87 27.05 -3.01
C SER A 267 11.83 26.90 -1.89
N PRO A 268 12.20 27.14 -0.62
CA PRO A 268 11.24 27.16 0.49
C PRO A 268 10.09 28.18 0.33
N THR A 269 10.20 29.07 -0.64
CA THR A 269 9.20 30.13 -0.96
C THR A 269 8.01 29.63 -1.77
N ALA A 270 7.98 28.38 -2.25
CA ALA A 270 6.85 27.84 -3.00
C ALA A 270 5.82 27.10 -2.12
N ALA A 271 6.00 27.12 -0.81
CA ALA A 271 5.10 26.48 0.18
C ALA A 271 4.39 27.54 1.07
N ARG A 272 4.00 28.69 0.48
CA ARG A 272 3.02 29.60 1.10
C ARG A 272 1.77 29.67 0.25
#